data_1c8bc239116e2a40a05ad80166a139ec
#
_entry.id   1c8bc239116e2a40a05ad80166a139ec
#
_cell.length_a   1.000
_cell.length_b   1.000
_cell.length_c   1.000
_cell.angle_alpha   90.00
_cell.angle_beta   90.00
_cell.angle_gamma   90.00
#
_symmetry.space_group_name_H-M   'P 1'
#
loop_
_entity.id
_entity.type
_entity.pdbx_description
1 polymer ?
#
loop_
_entity_poly.entity_id
_entity_poly.type
_entity_poly.pdbx_seq_one_letter_code
_entity_poly.pdbx_strand_id
1 'polypeptide(L)'
;MISLAPILAGFTLYSGTLFAGGLVGPSFQFWPDLVGLILLSNLILGLYAAFLGFIAGNTGLTTVLMARFSFGSVGSRWVDFILGFTQIGWYAWGSALMAQLLNSLAGVPESWNWLIILFFTYGFCSTAYMGYKAMDWLSRIAVPAMILLMVLSLSVAAGDVGGFAGLQAQAIGDPLPVNVAITIIVGTFVSGGTQATNWSRFAKSGKAGFIATLIAFFLGNGFLIFSGAFCAKVYGEPDIVKVMATQGLLVWGLILFFFNMWTTQDNTIYAFSIAGSNMFRTRKRTLLVLGGATFALVLALGGIYEMLVQYLILLGTFIPPIGGIIMADYWVNRGGEFPALSEPQPAFNWAGILAYVAASAIAYFTNASGWGIVPLNGIVSALVIYVILTKLIPVPQSQS
;
A
#
# COMPACT_ATOMS: atom_id res chain seq x y z
N MET A 1 17.90 0.81 19.54
CA MET A 1 16.45 0.69 19.30
C MET A 1 16.12 1.47 18.06
N ILE A 2 15.82 0.82 16.96
CA ILE A 2 15.30 1.47 15.77
C ILE A 2 13.91 1.97 16.15
N SER A 3 13.65 3.28 16.06
CA SER A 3 12.30 3.77 16.32
C SER A 3 11.41 3.30 15.16
N LEU A 4 10.43 2.47 15.44
CA LEU A 4 9.51 1.89 14.47
C LEU A 4 8.73 2.96 13.69
N ALA A 5 8.40 4.06 14.37
CA ALA A 5 7.57 5.12 13.82
C ALA A 5 8.16 5.84 12.57
N PRO A 6 9.45 6.24 12.52
CA PRO A 6 10.01 6.87 11.32
C PRO A 6 10.01 5.96 10.09
N ILE A 7 10.26 4.66 10.29
CA ILE A 7 10.29 3.71 9.17
C ILE A 7 8.89 3.50 8.60
N LEU A 8 7.90 3.29 9.47
CA LEU A 8 6.52 3.14 9.04
C LEU A 8 5.99 4.44 8.42
N ALA A 9 6.36 5.61 8.95
CA ALA A 9 6.01 6.90 8.36
C ALA A 9 6.65 7.07 6.97
N GLY A 10 7.95 6.75 6.83
CA GLY A 10 8.62 6.77 5.53
C GLY A 10 7.99 5.82 4.51
N PHE A 11 7.50 4.69 4.96
CA PHE A 11 6.80 3.74 4.11
C PHE A 11 5.43 4.25 3.65
N THR A 12 4.67 4.94 4.51
CA THR A 12 3.31 5.40 4.20
C THR A 12 3.24 6.74 3.47
N LEU A 13 4.31 7.53 3.51
CA LEU A 13 4.42 8.80 2.78
C LEU A 13 4.88 8.55 1.33
N TYR A 14 4.00 8.05 0.51
CA TYR A 14 4.25 7.67 -0.88
C TYR A 14 3.59 8.62 -1.87
N SER A 15 4.33 9.10 -2.87
CA SER A 15 3.84 10.03 -3.89
C SER A 15 2.66 9.49 -4.69
N GLY A 16 2.58 8.18 -4.95
CA GLY A 16 1.44 7.58 -5.63
C GLY A 16 0.10 7.79 -4.90
N THR A 17 0.16 7.97 -3.58
CA THR A 17 -1.02 8.30 -2.76
C THR A 17 -1.55 9.71 -3.05
N LEU A 18 -0.67 10.67 -3.37
CA LEU A 18 -1.07 12.02 -3.80
C LEU A 18 -1.89 11.98 -5.08
N PHE A 19 -1.47 11.18 -6.07
CA PHE A 19 -2.21 11.01 -7.32
C PHE A 19 -3.59 10.38 -7.08
N ALA A 20 -3.69 9.38 -6.21
CA ALA A 20 -4.99 8.80 -5.83
C ALA A 20 -5.90 9.83 -5.15
N GLY A 21 -5.34 10.68 -4.28
CA GLY A 21 -6.06 11.83 -3.71
C GLY A 21 -6.53 12.79 -4.79
N GLY A 22 -5.68 13.11 -5.75
CA GLY A 22 -6.00 13.96 -6.91
C GLY A 22 -7.18 13.44 -7.73
N LEU A 23 -7.28 12.14 -7.93
CA LEU A 23 -8.38 11.48 -8.63
C LEU A 23 -9.72 11.57 -7.88
N VAL A 24 -9.67 11.52 -6.54
CA VAL A 24 -10.88 11.51 -5.70
C VAL A 24 -11.36 12.94 -5.36
N GLY A 25 -10.44 13.87 -5.15
CA GLY A 25 -10.72 15.20 -4.64
C GLY A 25 -11.78 15.99 -5.39
N PRO A 26 -11.73 16.09 -6.73
CA PRO A 26 -12.70 16.85 -7.51
C PRO A 26 -14.14 16.31 -7.43
N SER A 27 -14.31 15.01 -7.16
CA SER A 27 -15.62 14.33 -7.24
C SER A 27 -16.54 14.56 -6.04
N PHE A 28 -16.06 15.23 -4.98
CA PHE A 28 -16.84 15.41 -3.74
C PHE A 28 -16.82 16.86 -3.26
N GLN A 29 -17.89 17.27 -2.56
CA GLN A 29 -17.90 18.51 -1.80
C GLN A 29 -16.81 18.47 -0.74
N PHE A 30 -16.10 19.59 -0.49
CA PHE A 30 -14.96 19.57 0.42
C PHE A 30 -15.35 19.14 1.83
N TRP A 31 -16.37 19.77 2.43
CA TRP A 31 -16.88 19.43 3.76
C TRP A 31 -18.39 19.22 3.74
N PRO A 32 -18.93 18.18 4.35
CA PRO A 32 -18.22 17.12 5.11
C PRO A 32 -17.72 15.95 4.25
N ASP A 33 -18.11 15.87 2.96
CA ASP A 33 -18.05 14.65 2.15
C ASP A 33 -16.62 14.19 1.89
N LEU A 34 -15.77 15.03 1.30
CA LEU A 34 -14.40 14.67 0.95
C LEU A 34 -13.55 14.36 2.19
N VAL A 35 -13.62 15.24 3.20
CA VAL A 35 -12.85 15.05 4.44
C VAL A 35 -13.35 13.82 5.19
N GLY A 36 -14.67 13.63 5.31
CA GLY A 36 -15.26 12.45 5.94
C GLY A 36 -14.88 11.15 5.21
N LEU A 37 -14.92 11.17 3.88
CA LEU A 37 -14.51 10.05 3.03
C LEU A 37 -13.04 9.68 3.26
N ILE A 38 -12.14 10.66 3.26
CA ILE A 38 -10.70 10.45 3.49
C ILE A 38 -10.45 9.87 4.87
N LEU A 39 -11.07 10.45 5.91
CA LEU A 39 -10.92 9.96 7.29
C LEU A 39 -11.44 8.52 7.44
N LEU A 40 -12.63 8.23 6.92
CA LEU A 40 -13.21 6.89 6.98
C LEU A 40 -12.36 5.86 6.26
N SER A 41 -11.92 6.16 5.04
CA SER A 41 -11.12 5.25 4.22
C SER A 41 -9.78 4.94 4.88
N ASN A 42 -9.10 5.97 5.42
CA ASN A 42 -7.82 5.77 6.11
C ASN A 42 -7.98 5.13 7.50
N LEU A 43 -9.14 5.30 8.16
CA LEU A 43 -9.45 4.56 9.39
C LEU A 43 -9.61 3.06 9.09
N ILE A 44 -10.33 2.70 8.03
CA ILE A 44 -10.46 1.30 7.58
C ILE A 44 -9.09 0.70 7.28
N LEU A 45 -8.28 1.39 6.47
CA LEU A 45 -6.92 0.95 6.13
C LEU A 45 -6.03 0.85 7.36
N GLY A 46 -6.05 1.88 8.21
CA GLY A 46 -5.23 1.97 9.41
C GLY A 46 -5.57 0.88 10.44
N LEU A 47 -6.85 0.62 10.69
CA LEU A 47 -7.29 -0.46 11.58
C LEU A 47 -6.92 -1.83 11.03
N TYR A 48 -7.15 -2.08 9.74
CA TYR A 48 -6.74 -3.31 9.08
C TYR A 48 -5.25 -3.61 9.26
N ALA A 49 -4.40 -2.63 8.93
CA ALA A 49 -2.96 -2.75 9.10
C ALA A 49 -2.54 -2.88 10.58
N ALA A 50 -3.19 -2.13 11.48
CA ALA A 50 -2.89 -2.13 12.91
C ALA A 50 -3.19 -3.47 13.58
N PHE A 51 -4.28 -4.14 13.22
CA PHE A 51 -4.57 -5.48 13.73
C PHE A 51 -3.51 -6.49 13.30
N LEU A 52 -3.06 -6.46 12.05
CA LEU A 52 -1.93 -7.27 11.61
C LEU A 52 -0.64 -6.89 12.33
N GLY A 53 -0.42 -5.59 12.56
CA GLY A 53 0.70 -5.07 13.34
C GLY A 53 0.68 -5.52 14.81
N PHE A 54 -0.51 -5.66 15.41
CA PHE A 54 -0.68 -6.25 16.74
C PHE A 54 -0.20 -7.71 16.77
N ILE A 55 -0.68 -8.51 15.82
CA ILE A 55 -0.28 -9.93 15.73
C ILE A 55 1.23 -10.01 15.55
N ALA A 56 1.79 -9.23 14.64
CA ALA A 56 3.22 -9.22 14.38
C ALA A 56 4.06 -8.81 15.60
N GLY A 57 3.61 -7.79 16.35
CA GLY A 57 4.28 -7.33 17.57
C GLY A 57 4.27 -8.34 18.72
N ASN A 58 3.25 -9.23 18.77
CA ASN A 58 3.19 -10.31 19.75
C ASN A 58 3.98 -11.55 19.34
N THR A 59 4.00 -11.86 18.03
CA THR A 59 4.53 -13.13 17.53
C THR A 59 5.95 -13.01 16.95
N GLY A 60 6.38 -11.80 16.60
CA GLY A 60 7.63 -11.58 15.88
C GLY A 60 7.60 -12.02 14.40
N LEU A 61 6.41 -12.34 13.87
CA LEU A 61 6.24 -12.93 12.54
C LEU A 61 5.87 -11.88 11.49
N THR A 62 6.29 -12.11 10.25
CA THR A 62 5.81 -11.39 9.07
C THR A 62 4.51 -12.01 8.57
N THR A 63 3.73 -11.26 7.77
CA THR A 63 2.49 -11.78 7.16
C THR A 63 2.73 -13.06 6.36
N VAL A 64 3.83 -13.15 5.60
CA VAL A 64 4.17 -14.34 4.82
C VAL A 64 4.43 -15.56 5.71
N LEU A 65 4.95 -15.38 6.93
CA LEU A 65 5.14 -16.44 7.90
C LEU A 65 3.83 -16.80 8.60
N MET A 66 3.02 -15.82 8.97
CA MET A 66 1.68 -16.05 9.54
C MET A 66 0.77 -16.79 8.55
N ALA A 67 0.85 -16.45 7.27
CA ALA A 67 0.09 -17.12 6.22
C ALA A 67 0.34 -18.65 6.14
N ARG A 68 1.51 -19.14 6.61
CA ARG A 68 1.77 -20.59 6.66
C ARG A 68 0.81 -21.33 7.59
N PHE A 69 0.38 -20.70 8.67
CA PHE A 69 -0.60 -21.28 9.58
C PHE A 69 -1.99 -21.29 8.98
N SER A 70 -2.37 -20.19 8.32
CA SER A 70 -3.72 -19.98 7.82
C SER A 70 -3.97 -20.62 6.45
N PHE A 71 -2.93 -20.82 5.61
CA PHE A 71 -3.05 -21.37 4.25
C PHE A 71 -2.28 -22.69 4.05
N GLY A 72 -1.45 -23.07 5.01
CA GLY A 72 -0.55 -24.21 4.91
C GLY A 72 0.84 -23.84 4.38
N SER A 73 1.82 -24.71 4.59
CA SER A 73 3.23 -24.47 4.25
C SER A 73 3.51 -24.33 2.74
N VAL A 74 2.68 -24.92 1.89
CA VAL A 74 2.72 -24.78 0.43
C VAL A 74 1.69 -23.77 -0.04
N GLY A 75 0.46 -23.81 0.51
CA GLY A 75 -0.63 -22.89 0.16
C GLY A 75 -0.29 -21.43 0.40
N SER A 76 0.51 -21.12 1.43
CA SER A 76 0.98 -19.74 1.69
C SER A 76 1.82 -19.14 0.56
N ARG A 77 2.40 -19.94 -0.34
CA ARG A 77 3.15 -19.42 -1.50
C ARG A 77 2.26 -18.62 -2.44
N TRP A 78 0.96 -18.91 -2.45
CA TRP A 78 -0.01 -18.11 -3.20
C TRP A 78 -0.13 -16.70 -2.61
N VAL A 79 -0.17 -16.60 -1.27
CA VAL A 79 -0.16 -15.31 -0.58
C VAL A 79 1.15 -14.56 -0.85
N ASP A 80 2.28 -15.25 -0.80
CA ASP A 80 3.60 -14.67 -1.12
C ASP A 80 3.64 -14.14 -2.56
N PHE A 81 3.07 -14.90 -3.50
CA PHE A 81 2.97 -14.47 -4.91
C PHE A 81 2.13 -13.20 -5.04
N ILE A 82 0.92 -13.16 -4.45
CA ILE A 82 0.03 -11.99 -4.52
C ILE A 82 0.72 -10.78 -3.91
N LEU A 83 1.23 -10.89 -2.68
CA LEU A 83 1.86 -9.78 -1.97
C LEU A 83 3.15 -9.32 -2.68
N GLY A 84 3.96 -10.24 -3.20
CA GLY A 84 5.15 -9.92 -3.96
C GLY A 84 4.80 -9.23 -5.29
N PHE A 85 3.84 -9.76 -6.04
CA PHE A 85 3.41 -9.21 -7.31
C PHE A 85 2.87 -7.78 -7.17
N THR A 86 2.11 -7.50 -6.11
CA THR A 86 1.62 -6.15 -5.85
C THR A 86 2.76 -5.16 -5.58
N GLN A 87 3.83 -5.58 -4.93
CA GLN A 87 5.00 -4.72 -4.73
C GLN A 87 5.73 -4.44 -6.06
N ILE A 88 5.83 -5.43 -6.94
CA ILE A 88 6.38 -5.23 -8.28
C ILE A 88 5.52 -4.26 -9.10
N GLY A 89 4.19 -4.35 -9.01
CA GLY A 89 3.30 -3.41 -9.67
C GLY A 89 3.52 -1.96 -9.22
N TRP A 90 3.62 -1.72 -7.91
CA TRP A 90 3.96 -0.40 -7.37
C TRP A 90 5.34 0.08 -7.79
N TYR A 91 6.32 -0.81 -7.81
CA TYR A 91 7.67 -0.49 -8.26
C TYR A 91 7.69 -0.09 -9.74
N ALA A 92 6.98 -0.83 -10.57
CA ALA A 92 6.83 -0.52 -12.00
C ALA A 92 6.14 0.81 -12.24
N TRP A 93 5.01 1.05 -11.53
CA TRP A 93 4.27 2.30 -11.63
C TRP A 93 5.12 3.51 -11.26
N GLY A 94 5.84 3.46 -10.14
CA GLY A 94 6.70 4.55 -9.71
C GLY A 94 7.90 4.78 -10.62
N SER A 95 8.44 3.74 -11.24
CA SER A 95 9.51 3.89 -12.24
C SER A 95 8.99 4.57 -13.51
N ALA A 96 7.78 4.23 -13.96
CA ALA A 96 7.12 4.88 -15.09
C ALA A 96 6.74 6.34 -14.79
N LEU A 97 6.28 6.63 -13.56
CA LEU A 97 5.98 8.00 -13.11
C LEU A 97 7.17 8.94 -13.32
N MET A 98 8.41 8.49 -13.08
CA MET A 98 9.59 9.35 -13.29
C MET A 98 9.76 9.79 -14.74
N ALA A 99 9.40 8.96 -15.70
CA ALA A 99 9.40 9.36 -17.11
C ALA A 99 8.35 10.43 -17.39
N GLN A 100 7.13 10.23 -16.89
CA GLN A 100 6.04 11.21 -17.03
C GLN A 100 6.40 12.57 -16.39
N LEU A 101 7.04 12.54 -15.23
CA LEU A 101 7.52 13.75 -14.55
C LEU A 101 8.54 14.51 -15.40
N LEU A 102 9.53 13.83 -15.96
CA LEU A 102 10.54 14.46 -16.80
C LEU A 102 9.98 14.95 -18.12
N ASN A 103 9.02 14.23 -18.74
CA ASN A 103 8.33 14.70 -19.93
C ASN A 103 7.56 15.99 -19.65
N SER A 104 6.75 16.00 -18.57
CA SER A 104 5.87 17.14 -18.26
C SER A 104 6.62 18.38 -17.80
N LEU A 105 7.75 18.22 -17.11
CA LEU A 105 8.42 19.29 -16.39
C LEU A 105 9.74 19.74 -17.02
N ALA A 106 10.50 18.82 -17.58
CA ALA A 106 11.76 19.11 -18.25
C ALA A 106 11.67 19.13 -19.77
N GLY A 107 10.45 18.88 -20.31
CA GLY A 107 10.22 18.83 -21.75
C GLY A 107 10.98 17.70 -22.44
N VAL A 108 11.31 16.63 -21.73
CA VAL A 108 12.02 15.48 -22.32
C VAL A 108 11.04 14.75 -23.26
N PRO A 109 11.43 14.47 -24.52
CA PRO A 109 10.57 13.78 -25.45
C PRO A 109 10.19 12.37 -24.97
N GLU A 110 8.96 11.95 -25.20
CA GLU A 110 8.45 10.61 -24.83
C GLU A 110 9.26 9.45 -25.45
N SER A 111 9.92 9.70 -26.56
CA SER A 111 10.83 8.71 -27.18
C SER A 111 11.97 8.26 -26.27
N TRP A 112 12.28 9.02 -25.21
CA TRP A 112 13.29 8.69 -24.21
C TRP A 112 12.73 7.93 -22.99
N ASN A 113 11.40 7.73 -22.90
CA ASN A 113 10.76 7.09 -21.75
C ASN A 113 11.37 5.73 -21.41
N TRP A 114 11.67 4.90 -22.42
CA TRP A 114 12.27 3.60 -22.19
C TRP A 114 13.63 3.69 -21.46
N LEU A 115 14.45 4.67 -21.81
CA LEU A 115 15.76 4.89 -21.17
C LEU A 115 15.61 5.44 -19.76
N ILE A 116 14.70 6.38 -19.57
CA ILE A 116 14.39 6.98 -18.25
C ILE A 116 13.86 5.90 -17.30
N ILE A 117 12.89 5.10 -17.76
CA ILE A 117 12.31 4.01 -16.98
C ILE A 117 13.40 2.98 -16.63
N LEU A 118 14.25 2.61 -17.59
CA LEU A 118 15.39 1.71 -17.36
C LEU A 118 16.31 2.24 -16.27
N PHE A 119 16.72 3.51 -16.38
CA PHE A 119 17.64 4.17 -15.43
C PHE A 119 17.05 4.19 -14.02
N PHE A 120 15.80 4.64 -13.86
CA PHE A 120 15.17 4.75 -12.54
C PHE A 120 14.82 3.39 -11.95
N THR A 121 14.43 2.41 -12.77
CA THR A 121 14.16 1.05 -12.28
C THR A 121 15.39 0.45 -11.60
N TYR A 122 16.57 0.54 -12.19
CA TYR A 122 17.78 0.01 -11.57
C TYR A 122 18.42 0.98 -10.57
N GLY A 123 18.23 2.28 -10.76
CA GLY A 123 18.68 3.29 -9.80
C GLY A 123 18.01 3.14 -8.44
N PHE A 124 16.70 3.04 -8.41
CA PHE A 124 15.93 2.93 -7.17
C PHE A 124 16.20 1.64 -6.39
N CYS A 125 16.52 0.52 -7.03
CA CYS A 125 16.82 -0.70 -6.30
C CYS A 125 18.22 -0.74 -5.68
N SER A 126 19.08 0.25 -5.97
CA SER A 126 20.48 0.26 -5.50
C SER A 126 20.61 0.28 -3.97
N THR A 127 19.78 1.06 -3.27
CA THR A 127 19.79 1.13 -1.81
C THR A 127 19.26 -0.14 -1.17
N ALA A 128 18.21 -0.75 -1.73
CA ALA A 128 17.71 -2.07 -1.30
C ALA A 128 18.74 -3.18 -1.56
N TYR A 129 19.51 -3.08 -2.65
CA TYR A 129 20.62 -3.98 -2.96
C TYR A 129 21.76 -3.85 -1.95
N MET A 130 22.12 -2.61 -1.55
CA MET A 130 23.14 -2.34 -0.53
C MET A 130 22.67 -2.69 0.89
N GLY A 131 21.36 -2.70 1.13
CA GLY A 131 20.74 -3.16 2.36
C GLY A 131 20.18 -2.06 3.26
N TYR A 132 19.62 -2.50 4.38
CA TYR A 132 18.77 -1.72 5.28
C TYR A 132 19.35 -0.37 5.75
N LYS A 133 20.67 -0.27 6.01
CA LYS A 133 21.29 0.98 6.50
C LYS A 133 21.21 2.11 5.48
N ALA A 134 21.33 1.79 4.20
CA ALA A 134 21.23 2.78 3.13
C ALA A 134 19.79 3.32 3.01
N MET A 135 18.81 2.42 3.11
CA MET A 135 17.39 2.77 3.11
C MET A 135 17.01 3.68 4.29
N ASP A 136 17.47 3.36 5.52
CA ASP A 136 17.21 4.17 6.72
C ASP A 136 17.78 5.58 6.60
N TRP A 137 19.01 5.73 6.11
CA TRP A 137 19.64 7.04 5.92
C TRP A 137 18.85 7.91 4.94
N LEU A 138 18.46 7.36 3.81
CA LEU A 138 17.69 8.07 2.78
C LEU A 138 16.32 8.54 3.33
N SER A 139 15.61 7.67 4.06
CA SER A 139 14.30 7.98 4.63
C SER A 139 14.36 9.12 5.67
N ARG A 140 15.42 9.20 6.45
CA ARG A 140 15.59 10.28 7.47
C ARG A 140 15.67 11.68 6.87
N ILE A 141 16.09 11.80 5.62
CA ILE A 141 16.17 13.08 4.90
C ILE A 141 14.88 13.31 4.10
N ALA A 142 14.45 12.32 3.33
CA ALA A 142 13.35 12.48 2.39
C ALA A 142 11.98 12.69 3.09
N VAL A 143 11.72 12.00 4.21
CA VAL A 143 10.42 12.08 4.90
C VAL A 143 10.13 13.47 5.46
N PRO A 144 11.01 14.12 6.25
CA PRO A 144 10.75 15.48 6.72
C PRO A 144 10.64 16.50 5.58
N ALA A 145 11.45 16.35 4.55
CA ALA A 145 11.43 17.22 3.39
C ALA A 145 10.11 17.12 2.61
N MET A 146 9.57 15.89 2.45
CA MET A 146 8.28 15.68 1.81
C MET A 146 7.12 16.29 2.61
N ILE A 147 7.11 16.11 3.93
CA ILE A 147 6.10 16.72 4.79
C ILE A 147 6.14 18.24 4.67
N LEU A 148 7.33 18.82 4.72
CA LEU A 148 7.51 20.27 4.61
C LEU A 148 6.99 20.80 3.27
N LEU A 149 7.33 20.14 2.17
CA LEU A 149 6.86 20.53 0.84
C LEU A 149 5.33 20.42 0.73
N MET A 150 4.73 19.35 1.25
CA MET A 150 3.28 19.21 1.22
C MET A 150 2.57 20.28 2.05
N VAL A 151 3.09 20.60 3.24
CA VAL A 151 2.56 21.69 4.07
C VAL A 151 2.68 23.04 3.34
N LEU A 152 3.80 23.28 2.65
CA LEU A 152 3.97 24.50 1.85
C LEU A 152 2.99 24.55 0.67
N SER A 153 2.86 23.47 -0.08
CA SER A 153 1.90 23.36 -1.21
C SER A 153 0.46 23.58 -0.75
N LEU A 154 0.06 22.95 0.37
CA LEU A 154 -1.27 23.16 0.97
C LEU A 154 -1.49 24.60 1.42
N SER A 155 -0.46 25.27 1.97
CA SER A 155 -0.55 26.66 2.41
C SER A 155 -0.75 27.60 1.24
N VAL A 156 -0.02 27.39 0.12
CA VAL A 156 -0.21 28.15 -1.13
C VAL A 156 -1.63 27.92 -1.66
N ALA A 157 -2.05 26.68 -1.81
CA ALA A 157 -3.39 26.35 -2.31
C ALA A 157 -4.51 26.94 -1.44
N ALA A 158 -4.36 26.95 -0.12
CA ALA A 158 -5.33 27.54 0.80
C ALA A 158 -5.40 29.07 0.65
N GLY A 159 -4.27 29.73 0.34
CA GLY A 159 -4.23 31.15 0.00
C GLY A 159 -4.93 31.44 -1.32
N ASP A 160 -4.65 30.67 -2.36
CA ASP A 160 -5.18 30.88 -3.71
C ASP A 160 -6.69 30.70 -3.78
N VAL A 161 -7.25 29.78 -3.00
CA VAL A 161 -8.71 29.49 -3.02
C VAL A 161 -9.54 30.43 -2.15
N GLY A 162 -8.93 31.31 -1.36
CA GLY A 162 -9.66 32.21 -0.45
C GLY A 162 -10.20 31.51 0.81
N GLY A 163 -9.51 30.48 1.30
CA GLY A 163 -9.83 29.78 2.54
C GLY A 163 -11.01 28.81 2.44
N PHE A 164 -11.64 28.53 3.59
CA PHE A 164 -12.71 27.52 3.68
C PHE A 164 -13.93 27.81 2.79
N ALA A 165 -14.36 29.07 2.74
CA ALA A 165 -15.52 29.47 1.93
C ALA A 165 -15.25 29.25 0.43
N GLY A 166 -14.05 29.58 -0.03
CA GLY A 166 -13.66 29.33 -1.42
C GLY A 166 -13.59 27.84 -1.75
N LEU A 167 -13.09 27.00 -0.83
CA LEU A 167 -13.08 25.53 -0.98
C LEU A 167 -14.50 24.96 -1.11
N GLN A 168 -15.43 25.45 -0.27
CA GLN A 168 -16.84 25.02 -0.35
C GLN A 168 -17.53 25.46 -1.64
N ALA A 169 -17.12 26.58 -2.22
CA ALA A 169 -17.67 27.09 -3.47
C ALA A 169 -17.12 26.38 -4.72
N GLN A 170 -16.05 25.58 -4.59
CA GLN A 170 -15.50 24.84 -5.73
C GLN A 170 -16.51 23.83 -6.29
N ALA A 171 -16.66 23.83 -7.60
CA ALA A 171 -17.57 22.93 -8.30
C ALA A 171 -17.20 21.45 -8.03
N ILE A 172 -18.22 20.60 -8.02
CA ILE A 172 -18.04 19.16 -8.03
C ILE A 172 -17.80 18.75 -9.48
N GLY A 173 -16.71 18.03 -9.72
CA GLY A 173 -16.38 17.44 -11.02
C GLY A 173 -17.21 16.19 -11.32
N ASP A 174 -16.69 15.31 -12.16
CA ASP A 174 -17.37 14.06 -12.50
C ASP A 174 -17.65 13.23 -11.24
N PRO A 175 -18.88 12.76 -11.06
CA PRO A 175 -19.27 12.05 -9.85
C PRO A 175 -18.60 10.68 -9.76
N LEU A 176 -17.94 10.41 -8.65
CA LEU A 176 -17.37 9.12 -8.32
C LEU A 176 -18.20 8.46 -7.21
N PRO A 177 -18.69 7.20 -7.37
CA PRO A 177 -19.39 6.52 -6.29
C PRO A 177 -18.54 6.41 -5.02
N VAL A 178 -19.15 6.65 -3.85
CA VAL A 178 -18.46 6.67 -2.55
C VAL A 178 -17.72 5.34 -2.26
N ASN A 179 -18.33 4.20 -2.56
CA ASN A 179 -17.72 2.89 -2.38
C ASN A 179 -16.49 2.69 -3.26
N VAL A 180 -16.49 3.22 -4.48
CA VAL A 180 -15.35 3.19 -5.40
C VAL A 180 -14.24 4.09 -4.86
N ALA A 181 -14.57 5.30 -4.41
CA ALA A 181 -13.60 6.22 -3.82
C ALA A 181 -12.92 5.62 -2.58
N ILE A 182 -13.69 5.00 -1.67
CA ILE A 182 -13.13 4.28 -0.51
C ILE A 182 -12.20 3.15 -0.98
N THR A 183 -12.61 2.38 -1.98
CA THR A 183 -11.81 1.27 -2.51
C THR A 183 -10.50 1.76 -3.13
N ILE A 184 -10.52 2.87 -3.87
CA ILE A 184 -9.32 3.53 -4.40
C ILE A 184 -8.39 3.95 -3.27
N ILE A 185 -8.89 4.67 -2.25
CA ILE A 185 -8.08 5.15 -1.12
C ILE A 185 -7.49 3.99 -0.32
N VAL A 186 -8.28 2.97 0.01
CA VAL A 186 -7.76 1.78 0.71
C VAL A 186 -6.77 1.03 -0.17
N GLY A 187 -7.04 0.94 -1.48
CA GLY A 187 -6.18 0.30 -2.47
C GLY A 187 -4.77 0.88 -2.53
N THR A 188 -4.60 2.18 -2.24
CA THR A 188 -3.28 2.83 -2.27
C THR A 188 -2.24 2.14 -1.40
N PHE A 189 -2.66 1.65 -0.23
CA PHE A 189 -1.71 1.08 0.72
C PHE A 189 -2.14 -0.24 1.37
N VAL A 190 -3.22 -0.88 0.91
CA VAL A 190 -3.68 -2.14 1.53
C VAL A 190 -2.66 -3.28 1.42
N SER A 191 -1.91 -3.36 0.32
CA SER A 191 -0.83 -4.34 0.17
C SER A 191 0.34 -4.02 1.12
N GLY A 192 0.69 -2.75 1.25
CA GLY A 192 1.66 -2.26 2.23
C GLY A 192 1.17 -2.48 3.67
N GLY A 193 -0.10 -2.21 3.95
CA GLY A 193 -0.72 -2.47 5.26
C GLY A 193 -0.71 -3.94 5.64
N THR A 194 -0.97 -4.83 4.68
CA THR A 194 -0.83 -6.27 4.88
C THR A 194 0.61 -6.67 5.19
N GLN A 195 1.59 -5.99 4.63
CA GLN A 195 3.01 -6.24 4.83
C GLN A 195 3.68 -5.35 5.90
N ALA A 196 2.94 -4.49 6.58
CA ALA A 196 3.44 -3.66 7.70
C ALA A 196 4.08 -4.49 8.81
N THR A 197 3.71 -5.75 8.91
CA THR A 197 4.28 -6.78 9.79
C THR A 197 5.80 -6.98 9.58
N ASN A 198 6.33 -6.65 8.41
CA ASN A 198 7.77 -6.73 8.14
C ASN A 198 8.58 -5.82 9.06
N TRP A 199 7.96 -4.75 9.56
CA TRP A 199 8.53 -3.79 10.49
C TRP A 199 7.90 -3.89 11.88
N SER A 200 6.56 -3.95 12.00
CA SER A 200 5.85 -3.99 13.28
C SER A 200 6.16 -5.23 14.13
N ARG A 201 6.68 -6.32 13.53
CA ARG A 201 7.21 -7.47 14.27
C ARG A 201 8.39 -7.15 15.21
N PHE A 202 9.04 -6.01 15.03
CA PHE A 202 10.10 -5.53 15.92
C PHE A 202 9.58 -4.63 17.03
N ALA A 203 8.26 -4.45 17.15
CA ALA A 203 7.64 -3.73 18.25
C ALA A 203 7.90 -4.47 19.58
N LYS A 204 7.86 -3.71 20.69
CA LYS A 204 8.04 -4.27 22.03
C LYS A 204 6.87 -5.13 22.50
N SER A 205 5.71 -4.99 21.89
CA SER A 205 4.47 -5.69 22.22
C SER A 205 3.46 -5.53 21.08
N GLY A 206 2.41 -6.35 21.05
CA GLY A 206 1.31 -6.20 20.12
C GLY A 206 0.63 -4.82 20.21
N LYS A 207 0.42 -4.30 21.43
CA LYS A 207 -0.15 -2.96 21.60
C LYS A 207 0.72 -1.86 20.98
N ALA A 208 2.05 -1.94 21.13
CA ALA A 208 2.98 -1.00 20.51
C ALA A 208 2.97 -1.14 18.98
N GLY A 209 2.92 -2.37 18.46
CA GLY A 209 2.78 -2.66 17.04
C GLY A 209 1.49 -2.09 16.45
N PHE A 210 0.35 -2.29 17.15
CA PHE A 210 -0.95 -1.74 16.78
C PHE A 210 -0.92 -0.21 16.67
N ILE A 211 -0.51 0.47 17.74
CA ILE A 211 -0.54 1.94 17.80
C ILE A 211 0.38 2.55 16.74
N ALA A 212 1.62 2.05 16.61
CA ALA A 212 2.58 2.57 15.65
C ALA A 212 2.08 2.39 14.20
N THR A 213 1.49 1.22 13.90
CA THR A 213 0.95 0.94 12.57
C THR A 213 -0.30 1.77 12.29
N LEU A 214 -1.22 1.90 13.25
CA LEU A 214 -2.41 2.72 13.09
C LEU A 214 -2.05 4.18 12.79
N ILE A 215 -1.16 4.77 13.57
CA ILE A 215 -0.71 6.16 13.37
C ILE A 215 -0.08 6.33 11.99
N ALA A 216 0.82 5.44 11.60
CA ALA A 216 1.51 5.54 10.32
C ALA A 216 0.54 5.47 9.14
N PHE A 217 -0.37 4.50 9.12
CA PHE A 217 -1.30 4.33 8.00
C PHE A 217 -2.44 5.35 8.01
N PHE A 218 -3.00 5.67 9.19
CA PHE A 218 -4.08 6.64 9.28
C PHE A 218 -3.59 8.07 8.99
N LEU A 219 -2.49 8.50 9.64
CA LEU A 219 -1.98 9.86 9.46
C LEU A 219 -1.08 9.99 8.23
N GLY A 220 -0.13 9.07 8.00
CA GLY A 220 0.82 9.18 6.90
C GLY A 220 0.16 9.06 5.53
N ASN A 221 -0.59 7.98 5.29
CA ASN A 221 -1.35 7.82 4.05
C ASN A 221 -2.45 8.88 3.94
N GLY A 222 -3.20 9.13 5.04
CA GLY A 222 -4.27 10.12 5.09
C GLY A 222 -3.82 11.53 4.77
N PHE A 223 -2.66 11.94 5.26
CA PHE A 223 -2.08 13.25 4.97
C PHE A 223 -1.78 13.43 3.47
N LEU A 224 -1.23 12.41 2.82
CA LEU A 224 -0.94 12.50 1.38
C LEU A 224 -2.20 12.43 0.52
N ILE A 225 -3.15 11.55 0.85
CA ILE A 225 -4.47 11.55 0.17
C ILE A 225 -5.13 12.92 0.30
N PHE A 226 -5.17 13.47 1.51
CA PHE A 226 -5.74 14.79 1.76
C PHE A 226 -5.02 15.88 0.94
N SER A 227 -3.69 15.86 0.93
CA SER A 227 -2.90 16.87 0.20
C SER A 227 -3.18 16.82 -1.31
N GLY A 228 -3.19 15.62 -1.90
CA GLY A 228 -3.53 15.46 -3.32
C GLY A 228 -4.95 15.88 -3.64
N ALA A 229 -5.93 15.46 -2.81
CA ALA A 229 -7.33 15.77 -2.99
C ALA A 229 -7.63 17.27 -2.84
N PHE A 230 -7.03 17.90 -1.83
CA PHE A 230 -7.15 19.34 -1.58
C PHE A 230 -6.61 20.16 -2.75
N CYS A 231 -5.39 19.86 -3.18
CA CYS A 231 -4.76 20.55 -4.29
C CYS A 231 -5.54 20.37 -5.60
N ALA A 232 -5.98 19.14 -5.90
CA ALA A 232 -6.77 18.86 -7.08
C ALA A 232 -8.11 19.63 -7.07
N LYS A 233 -8.72 19.75 -5.90
CA LYS A 233 -9.96 20.52 -5.76
C LYS A 233 -9.76 22.01 -5.98
N VAL A 234 -8.64 22.57 -5.52
CA VAL A 234 -8.32 24.01 -5.68
C VAL A 234 -7.99 24.36 -7.13
N TYR A 235 -7.16 23.55 -7.79
CA TYR A 235 -6.61 23.87 -9.11
C TYR A 235 -7.34 23.19 -10.27
N GLY A 236 -8.29 22.27 -10.00
CA GLY A 236 -8.95 21.46 -11.03
C GLY A 236 -8.00 20.51 -11.77
N GLU A 237 -6.82 20.24 -11.20
CA GLU A 237 -5.76 19.42 -11.79
C GLU A 237 -5.43 18.25 -10.86
N PRO A 238 -5.71 17.01 -11.26
CA PRO A 238 -5.42 15.84 -10.44
C PRO A 238 -3.92 15.51 -10.35
N ASP A 239 -3.12 15.99 -11.29
CA ASP A 239 -1.67 15.81 -11.29
C ASP A 239 -1.00 16.82 -10.36
N ILE A 240 -0.60 16.36 -9.18
CA ILE A 240 0.04 17.19 -8.15
C ILE A 240 1.34 17.85 -8.64
N VAL A 241 1.99 17.30 -9.65
CA VAL A 241 3.21 17.87 -10.19
C VAL A 241 2.92 19.11 -11.01
N LYS A 242 1.86 19.08 -11.82
CA LYS A 242 1.37 20.27 -12.55
C LYS A 242 0.90 21.33 -11.57
N VAL A 243 0.22 20.91 -10.48
CA VAL A 243 -0.17 21.82 -9.40
C VAL A 243 1.08 22.51 -8.81
N MET A 244 2.13 21.77 -8.47
CA MET A 244 3.37 22.38 -7.97
C MET A 244 4.05 23.31 -8.97
N ALA A 245 3.94 23.01 -10.27
CA ALA A 245 4.42 23.92 -11.31
C ALA A 245 3.65 25.24 -11.27
N THR A 246 2.33 25.19 -11.17
CA THR A 246 1.46 26.39 -11.05
C THR A 246 1.78 27.19 -9.79
N GLN A 247 2.10 26.52 -8.69
CA GLN A 247 2.51 27.14 -7.41
C GLN A 247 3.92 27.74 -7.42
N GLY A 248 4.71 27.60 -8.48
CA GLY A 248 6.11 28.00 -8.52
C GLY A 248 7.04 27.10 -7.69
N LEU A 249 6.57 25.92 -7.27
CA LEU A 249 7.29 24.95 -6.44
C LEU A 249 7.95 23.82 -7.26
N LEU A 250 8.00 23.96 -8.58
CA LEU A 250 8.40 22.91 -9.50
C LEU A 250 9.76 22.28 -9.17
N VAL A 251 10.81 23.09 -8.99
CA VAL A 251 12.16 22.58 -8.73
C VAL A 251 12.23 21.82 -7.41
N TRP A 252 11.64 22.37 -6.37
CA TRP A 252 11.57 21.72 -5.06
C TRP A 252 10.71 20.46 -5.10
N GLY A 253 9.59 20.53 -5.84
CA GLY A 253 8.73 19.38 -6.11
C GLY A 253 9.50 18.23 -6.75
N LEU A 254 10.24 18.49 -7.83
CA LEU A 254 11.03 17.47 -8.52
C LEU A 254 12.05 16.80 -7.61
N ILE A 255 12.85 17.59 -6.89
CA ILE A 255 13.87 17.06 -5.98
C ILE A 255 13.26 16.18 -4.91
N LEU A 256 12.17 16.63 -4.29
CA LEU A 256 11.55 15.92 -3.18
C LEU A 256 10.73 14.73 -3.63
N PHE A 257 10.07 14.81 -4.82
CA PHE A 257 9.44 13.65 -5.45
C PHE A 257 10.45 12.56 -5.78
N PHE A 258 11.60 12.94 -6.32
CA PHE A 258 12.67 12.00 -6.62
C PHE A 258 13.13 11.25 -5.35
N PHE A 259 13.42 11.96 -4.26
CA PHE A 259 13.82 11.32 -3.01
C PHE A 259 12.70 10.50 -2.37
N ASN A 260 11.47 10.98 -2.41
CA ASN A 260 10.32 10.24 -1.91
C ASN A 260 10.07 8.97 -2.73
N MET A 261 10.14 9.06 -4.06
CA MET A 261 10.07 7.88 -4.91
C MET A 261 11.16 6.88 -4.55
N TRP A 262 12.41 7.34 -4.41
CA TRP A 262 13.51 6.44 -4.07
C TRP A 262 13.28 5.70 -2.76
N THR A 263 12.88 6.42 -1.69
CA THR A 263 12.62 5.80 -0.37
C THR A 263 11.48 4.78 -0.41
N THR A 264 10.47 5.01 -1.22
CA THR A 264 9.35 4.09 -1.30
C THR A 264 9.66 2.91 -2.21
N GLN A 265 10.32 3.15 -3.33
CA GLN A 265 10.69 2.10 -4.28
C GLN A 265 11.66 1.10 -3.67
N ASP A 266 12.63 1.54 -2.87
CA ASP A 266 13.53 0.62 -2.18
C ASP A 266 12.81 -0.24 -1.14
N ASN A 267 11.83 0.32 -0.39
CA ASN A 267 10.99 -0.44 0.53
C ASN A 267 10.10 -1.45 -0.22
N THR A 268 9.56 -1.06 -1.37
CA THR A 268 8.70 -1.88 -2.21
C THR A 268 9.45 -3.10 -2.76
N ILE A 269 10.62 -2.90 -3.35
CA ILE A 269 11.44 -3.99 -3.86
C ILE A 269 12.02 -4.87 -2.74
N TYR A 270 12.30 -4.28 -1.58
CA TYR A 270 12.69 -5.02 -0.39
C TYR A 270 11.57 -5.94 0.10
N ALA A 271 10.33 -5.45 0.18
CA ALA A 271 9.16 -6.23 0.56
C ALA A 271 8.91 -7.39 -0.43
N PHE A 272 9.05 -7.13 -1.75
CA PHE A 272 9.06 -8.19 -2.76
C PHE A 272 10.13 -9.25 -2.48
N SER A 273 11.35 -8.84 -2.12
CA SER A 273 12.45 -9.78 -1.85
C SER A 273 12.17 -10.69 -0.66
N ILE A 274 11.40 -10.21 0.34
CA ILE A 274 10.96 -11.01 1.50
C ILE A 274 9.95 -12.07 1.04
N ALA A 275 8.90 -11.65 0.32
CA ALA A 275 7.88 -12.56 -0.21
C ALA A 275 8.50 -13.60 -1.16
N GLY A 276 9.35 -13.16 -2.09
CA GLY A 276 10.08 -14.04 -3.01
C GLY A 276 11.02 -15.01 -2.29
N SER A 277 11.71 -14.57 -1.23
CA SER A 277 12.59 -15.44 -0.45
C SER A 277 11.80 -16.59 0.20
N ASN A 278 10.58 -16.31 0.68
CA ASN A 278 9.72 -17.33 1.26
C ASN A 278 9.11 -18.24 0.17
N MET A 279 8.64 -17.67 -0.92
CA MET A 279 8.02 -18.39 -2.05
C MET A 279 9.01 -19.38 -2.70
N PHE A 280 10.24 -18.92 -2.99
CA PHE A 280 11.28 -19.73 -3.65
C PHE A 280 12.18 -20.47 -2.67
N ARG A 281 11.98 -20.31 -1.34
CA ARG A 281 12.81 -20.88 -0.28
C ARG A 281 14.31 -20.59 -0.48
N THR A 282 14.66 -19.38 -0.86
CA THR A 282 16.03 -18.96 -1.14
C THR A 282 16.48 -17.82 -0.22
N ARG A 283 17.80 -17.79 0.07
CA ARG A 283 18.44 -16.70 0.80
C ARG A 283 19.09 -15.65 -0.12
N LYS A 284 19.01 -15.84 -1.43
CA LYS A 284 19.66 -14.98 -2.43
C LYS A 284 18.83 -13.70 -2.71
N ARG A 285 18.68 -12.84 -1.70
CA ARG A 285 17.84 -11.63 -1.79
C ARG A 285 18.27 -10.68 -2.91
N THR A 286 19.56 -10.50 -3.13
CA THR A 286 20.10 -9.65 -4.20
C THR A 286 19.63 -10.09 -5.58
N LEU A 287 19.56 -11.38 -5.84
CA LEU A 287 19.01 -11.90 -7.11
C LEU A 287 17.50 -11.64 -7.22
N LEU A 288 16.77 -11.71 -6.10
CA LEU A 288 15.34 -11.39 -6.10
C LEU A 288 15.11 -9.89 -6.33
N VAL A 289 15.91 -9.01 -5.74
CA VAL A 289 15.83 -7.57 -5.98
C VAL A 289 16.05 -7.27 -7.46
N LEU A 290 17.10 -7.79 -8.07
CA LEU A 290 17.39 -7.56 -9.49
C LEU A 290 16.34 -8.19 -10.41
N GLY A 291 15.92 -9.43 -10.14
CA GLY A 291 14.88 -10.11 -10.90
C GLY A 291 13.53 -9.38 -10.80
N GLY A 292 13.18 -8.91 -9.59
CA GLY A 292 11.98 -8.08 -9.36
C GLY A 292 12.04 -6.75 -10.11
N ALA A 293 13.17 -6.05 -10.07
CA ALA A 293 13.37 -4.81 -10.82
C ALA A 293 13.27 -5.05 -12.35
N THR A 294 13.84 -6.14 -12.85
CA THR A 294 13.73 -6.49 -14.28
C THR A 294 12.28 -6.79 -14.68
N PHE A 295 11.53 -7.50 -13.82
CA PHE A 295 10.11 -7.77 -14.10
C PHE A 295 9.28 -6.47 -14.03
N ALA A 296 9.56 -5.61 -13.07
CA ALA A 296 8.93 -4.29 -12.96
C ALA A 296 9.22 -3.41 -14.18
N LEU A 297 10.44 -3.47 -14.75
CA LEU A 297 10.79 -2.77 -15.99
C LEU A 297 9.86 -3.17 -17.14
N VAL A 298 9.60 -4.47 -17.29
CA VAL A 298 8.67 -4.96 -18.33
C VAL A 298 7.27 -4.40 -18.15
N LEU A 299 6.76 -4.38 -16.91
CA LEU A 299 5.44 -3.81 -16.59
C LEU A 299 5.40 -2.30 -16.82
N ALA A 300 6.47 -1.58 -16.45
CA ALA A 300 6.57 -0.14 -16.62
C ALA A 300 6.56 0.25 -18.11
N LEU A 301 7.31 -0.46 -18.95
CA LEU A 301 7.31 -0.29 -20.40
C LEU A 301 6.00 -0.76 -21.05
N GLY A 302 5.27 -1.66 -20.38
CA GLY A 302 3.96 -2.18 -20.81
C GLY A 302 2.77 -1.27 -20.49
N GLY A 303 2.99 -0.04 -19.93
CA GLY A 303 1.93 0.95 -19.74
C GLY A 303 1.16 0.84 -18.40
N ILE A 304 1.76 0.25 -17.37
CA ILE A 304 1.10 0.15 -16.04
C ILE A 304 0.75 1.52 -15.45
N TYR A 305 1.38 2.59 -15.90
CA TYR A 305 1.14 3.94 -15.42
C TYR A 305 -0.31 4.37 -15.61
N GLU A 306 -0.87 4.15 -16.79
CA GLU A 306 -2.25 4.52 -17.14
C GLU A 306 -3.30 3.63 -16.46
N MET A 307 -2.90 2.52 -15.88
CA MET A 307 -3.79 1.54 -15.23
C MET A 307 -3.92 1.76 -13.71
N LEU A 308 -3.55 2.94 -13.19
CA LEU A 308 -3.53 3.19 -11.74
C LEU A 308 -4.87 2.89 -11.06
N VAL A 309 -5.98 3.41 -11.58
CA VAL A 309 -7.31 3.23 -10.96
C VAL A 309 -7.69 1.76 -10.92
N GLN A 310 -7.55 1.05 -12.04
CA GLN A 310 -7.83 -0.38 -12.13
C GLN A 310 -6.95 -1.19 -11.17
N TYR A 311 -5.69 -0.81 -11.07
CA TYR A 311 -4.75 -1.42 -10.15
C TYR A 311 -5.15 -1.21 -8.68
N LEU A 312 -5.54 0.01 -8.29
CA LEU A 312 -6.01 0.32 -6.93
C LEU A 312 -7.28 -0.47 -6.56
N ILE A 313 -8.22 -0.57 -7.48
CA ILE A 313 -9.45 -1.36 -7.29
C ILE A 313 -9.11 -2.85 -7.14
N LEU A 314 -8.20 -3.38 -7.95
CA LEU A 314 -7.73 -4.75 -7.83
C LEU A 314 -7.11 -5.00 -6.46
N LEU A 315 -6.24 -4.10 -5.98
CA LEU A 315 -5.63 -4.22 -4.66
C LEU A 315 -6.68 -4.17 -3.54
N GLY A 316 -7.61 -3.20 -3.61
CA GLY A 316 -8.70 -3.06 -2.62
C GLY A 316 -9.65 -4.24 -2.59
N THR A 317 -9.71 -5.04 -3.65
CA THR A 317 -10.57 -6.22 -3.78
C THR A 317 -9.89 -7.50 -3.28
N PHE A 318 -8.66 -7.78 -3.72
CA PHE A 318 -8.02 -9.09 -3.55
C PHE A 318 -7.03 -9.18 -2.37
N ILE A 319 -6.55 -8.06 -1.83
CA ILE A 319 -5.61 -8.08 -0.71
C ILE A 319 -6.30 -8.19 0.66
N PRO A 320 -7.40 -7.44 0.96
CA PRO A 320 -8.04 -7.46 2.27
C PRO A 320 -8.42 -8.84 2.81
N PRO A 321 -8.91 -9.78 1.97
CA PRO A 321 -9.25 -11.13 2.41
C PRO A 321 -8.10 -11.88 3.07
N ILE A 322 -6.85 -11.65 2.61
CA ILE A 322 -5.65 -12.30 3.19
C ILE A 322 -5.52 -11.95 4.67
N GLY A 323 -5.58 -10.66 4.99
CA GLY A 323 -5.49 -10.21 6.39
C GLY A 323 -6.68 -10.66 7.23
N GLY A 324 -7.89 -10.66 6.65
CA GLY A 324 -9.11 -11.18 7.31
C GLY A 324 -8.96 -12.64 7.77
N ILE A 325 -8.42 -13.50 6.91
CA ILE A 325 -8.15 -14.90 7.24
C ILE A 325 -7.09 -15.03 8.34
N ILE A 326 -6.00 -14.30 8.26
CA ILE A 326 -4.92 -14.33 9.27
C ILE A 326 -5.45 -13.86 10.63
N MET A 327 -6.27 -12.80 10.66
CA MET A 327 -6.91 -12.30 11.87
C MET A 327 -7.86 -13.32 12.46
N ALA A 328 -8.69 -13.97 11.64
CA ALA A 328 -9.61 -15.02 12.07
C ALA A 328 -8.86 -16.23 12.63
N ASP A 329 -7.79 -16.66 11.97
CA ASP A 329 -6.98 -17.79 12.45
C ASP A 329 -6.35 -17.47 13.80
N TYR A 330 -5.73 -16.29 13.94
CA TYR A 330 -5.07 -15.90 15.17
C TYR A 330 -6.03 -15.77 16.35
N TRP A 331 -7.09 -14.97 16.23
CA TRP A 331 -7.94 -14.66 17.38
C TRP A 331 -9.04 -15.69 17.62
N VAL A 332 -9.69 -16.18 16.55
CA VAL A 332 -10.86 -17.05 16.73
C VAL A 332 -10.47 -18.53 16.82
N ASN A 333 -9.61 -19.00 15.94
CA ASN A 333 -9.28 -20.43 15.93
C ASN A 333 -8.18 -20.81 16.90
N ARG A 334 -7.24 -19.86 17.19
CA ARG A 334 -6.05 -20.15 18.00
C ARG A 334 -5.98 -19.40 19.32
N GLY A 335 -7.02 -18.62 19.67
CA GLY A 335 -7.11 -17.93 20.95
C GLY A 335 -6.05 -16.86 21.19
N GLY A 336 -5.43 -16.32 20.13
CA GLY A 336 -4.44 -15.24 20.21
C GLY A 336 -2.99 -15.69 20.23
N GLU A 337 -2.68 -16.94 19.90
CA GLU A 337 -1.32 -17.46 19.83
C GLU A 337 -1.12 -18.29 18.55
N PHE A 338 0.03 -18.14 17.90
CA PHE A 338 0.46 -19.06 16.85
C PHE A 338 1.43 -20.10 17.42
N PRO A 339 1.35 -21.35 16.95
CA PRO A 339 2.34 -22.37 17.33
C PRO A 339 3.75 -22.00 16.81
N ALA A 340 4.77 -22.70 17.30
CA ALA A 340 6.13 -22.48 16.83
C ALA A 340 6.25 -22.77 15.33
N LEU A 341 7.05 -21.97 14.59
CA LEU A 341 7.29 -22.22 13.16
C LEU A 341 7.99 -23.57 12.87
N SER A 342 8.63 -24.15 13.88
CA SER A 342 9.25 -25.48 13.81
C SER A 342 8.22 -26.61 13.86
N GLU A 343 7.01 -26.34 14.33
CA GLU A 343 5.95 -27.35 14.35
C GLU A 343 5.49 -27.68 12.92
N PRO A 344 5.23 -28.94 12.63
CA PRO A 344 4.77 -29.35 11.32
C PRO A 344 3.45 -28.67 10.95
N GLN A 345 3.41 -28.05 9.77
CA GLN A 345 2.22 -27.42 9.21
C GLN A 345 1.72 -28.26 8.02
N PRO A 346 0.40 -28.41 7.82
CA PRO A 346 -0.13 -29.08 6.63
C PRO A 346 0.38 -28.38 5.37
N ALA A 347 0.55 -29.15 4.28
CA ALA A 347 0.95 -28.57 3.00
C ALA A 347 -0.09 -27.54 2.52
N PHE A 348 -1.36 -27.85 2.65
CA PHE A 348 -2.48 -26.98 2.30
C PHE A 348 -3.49 -26.93 3.45
N ASN A 349 -3.86 -25.72 3.86
CA ASN A 349 -5.04 -25.50 4.68
C ASN A 349 -6.20 -25.10 3.75
N TRP A 350 -7.01 -26.07 3.37
CA TRP A 350 -8.10 -25.87 2.43
C TRP A 350 -9.15 -24.88 2.93
N ALA A 351 -9.39 -24.82 4.25
CA ALA A 351 -10.29 -23.82 4.82
C ALA A 351 -9.82 -22.38 4.50
N GLY A 352 -8.50 -22.12 4.61
CA GLY A 352 -7.94 -20.81 4.27
C GLY A 352 -8.00 -20.51 2.77
N ILE A 353 -7.66 -21.48 1.93
CA ILE A 353 -7.66 -21.32 0.47
C ILE A 353 -9.09 -21.06 -0.03
N LEU A 354 -10.06 -21.88 0.37
CA LEU A 354 -11.46 -21.73 -0.03
C LEU A 354 -12.07 -20.43 0.51
N ALA A 355 -11.74 -20.06 1.76
CA ALA A 355 -12.20 -18.79 2.34
C ALA A 355 -11.64 -17.59 1.54
N TYR A 356 -10.39 -17.64 1.11
CA TYR A 356 -9.79 -16.60 0.28
C TYR A 356 -10.49 -16.46 -1.08
N VAL A 357 -10.70 -17.57 -1.76
CA VAL A 357 -11.38 -17.59 -3.08
C VAL A 357 -12.79 -17.05 -2.95
N ALA A 358 -13.57 -17.55 -1.96
CA ALA A 358 -14.95 -17.13 -1.75
C ALA A 358 -15.04 -15.64 -1.35
N ALA A 359 -14.20 -15.17 -0.42
CA ALA A 359 -14.20 -13.78 0.01
C ALA A 359 -13.74 -12.82 -1.10
N SER A 360 -12.75 -13.22 -1.90
CA SER A 360 -12.32 -12.46 -3.07
C SER A 360 -13.41 -12.38 -4.14
N ALA A 361 -14.16 -13.48 -4.36
CA ALA A 361 -15.31 -13.48 -5.25
C ALA A 361 -16.43 -12.55 -4.74
N ILE A 362 -16.76 -12.59 -3.44
CA ILE A 362 -17.73 -11.68 -2.82
C ILE A 362 -17.27 -10.22 -3.01
N ALA A 363 -16.01 -9.91 -2.70
CA ALA A 363 -15.48 -8.57 -2.89
C ALA A 363 -15.58 -8.11 -4.36
N TYR A 364 -15.22 -8.97 -5.30
CA TYR A 364 -15.30 -8.69 -6.73
C TYR A 364 -16.74 -8.43 -7.20
N PHE A 365 -17.69 -9.30 -6.85
CA PHE A 365 -19.10 -9.12 -7.25
C PHE A 365 -19.75 -7.93 -6.56
N THR A 366 -19.39 -7.64 -5.31
CA THR A 366 -19.90 -6.45 -4.61
C THR A 366 -19.31 -5.17 -5.20
N ASN A 367 -18.07 -5.19 -5.72
CA ASN A 367 -17.53 -4.08 -6.50
C ASN A 367 -18.33 -3.87 -7.80
N ALA A 368 -18.58 -4.94 -8.54
CA ALA A 368 -19.33 -4.88 -9.81
C ALA A 368 -20.78 -4.41 -9.62
N SER A 369 -21.42 -4.76 -8.50
CA SER A 369 -22.80 -4.37 -8.17
C SER A 369 -22.90 -3.03 -7.45
N GLY A 370 -21.78 -2.40 -7.07
CA GLY A 370 -21.77 -1.17 -6.29
C GLY A 370 -22.26 -1.33 -4.84
N TRP A 371 -22.27 -2.57 -4.29
CA TRP A 371 -22.82 -2.84 -2.98
C TRP A 371 -21.77 -2.80 -1.86
N GLY A 372 -22.06 -2.02 -0.82
CA GLY A 372 -21.22 -1.94 0.38
C GLY A 372 -19.85 -1.29 0.13
N ILE A 373 -18.91 -1.57 1.00
CA ILE A 373 -17.51 -1.11 0.94
C ILE A 373 -16.64 -2.33 0.61
N VAL A 374 -16.11 -2.40 -0.60
CA VAL A 374 -15.44 -3.59 -1.15
C VAL A 374 -14.34 -4.15 -0.25
N PRO A 375 -13.39 -3.35 0.28
CA PRO A 375 -12.37 -3.88 1.21
C PRO A 375 -12.97 -4.47 2.49
N LEU A 376 -14.01 -3.85 3.06
CA LEU A 376 -14.68 -4.37 4.25
C LEU A 376 -15.45 -5.65 3.94
N ASN A 377 -16.15 -5.71 2.79
CA ASN A 377 -16.82 -6.92 2.33
C ASN A 377 -15.83 -8.09 2.23
N GLY A 378 -14.63 -7.82 1.68
CA GLY A 378 -13.54 -8.80 1.59
C GLY A 378 -13.02 -9.25 2.96
N ILE A 379 -12.75 -8.33 3.88
CA ILE A 379 -12.25 -8.65 5.23
C ILE A 379 -13.27 -9.46 6.02
N VAL A 380 -14.52 -8.96 6.08
CA VAL A 380 -15.59 -9.58 6.90
C VAL A 380 -15.97 -10.94 6.35
N SER A 381 -16.18 -11.06 5.04
CA SER A 381 -16.50 -12.36 4.43
C SER A 381 -15.36 -13.37 4.61
N ALA A 382 -14.10 -12.95 4.47
CA ALA A 382 -12.94 -13.81 4.71
C ALA A 382 -12.90 -14.34 6.15
N LEU A 383 -13.11 -13.45 7.12
CA LEU A 383 -13.15 -13.79 8.54
C LEU A 383 -14.27 -14.81 8.82
N VAL A 384 -15.50 -14.50 8.40
CA VAL A 384 -16.67 -15.34 8.67
C VAL A 384 -16.56 -16.70 7.99
N ILE A 385 -16.22 -16.70 6.69
CA ILE A 385 -16.13 -17.94 5.91
C ILE A 385 -14.99 -18.82 6.45
N TYR A 386 -13.85 -18.25 6.80
CA TYR A 386 -12.73 -19.02 7.36
C TYR A 386 -13.12 -19.70 8.67
N VAL A 387 -13.76 -18.98 9.60
CA VAL A 387 -14.24 -19.56 10.87
C VAL A 387 -15.25 -20.69 10.66
N ILE A 388 -16.13 -20.54 9.68
CA ILE A 388 -17.10 -21.60 9.34
C ILE A 388 -16.36 -22.80 8.74
N LEU A 389 -15.51 -22.59 7.76
CA LEU A 389 -14.82 -23.67 7.06
C LEU A 389 -13.85 -24.45 7.95
N THR A 390 -13.20 -23.83 8.93
CA THR A 390 -12.33 -24.54 9.89
C THR A 390 -13.11 -25.48 10.81
N LYS A 391 -14.39 -25.27 11.02
CA LYS A 391 -15.28 -26.21 11.75
C LYS A 391 -15.77 -27.36 10.87
N LEU A 392 -15.87 -27.15 9.56
CA LEU A 392 -16.39 -28.14 8.61
C LEU A 392 -15.27 -29.00 8.00
N ILE A 393 -14.10 -28.41 7.79
CA ILE A 393 -12.93 -29.05 7.19
C ILE A 393 -11.86 -29.19 8.28
N PRO A 394 -11.72 -30.37 8.90
CA PRO A 394 -10.67 -30.57 9.90
C PRO A 394 -9.29 -30.29 9.26
N VAL A 395 -8.51 -29.43 9.91
CA VAL A 395 -7.10 -29.22 9.50
C VAL A 395 -6.38 -30.55 9.72
N PRO A 396 -5.78 -31.17 8.70
CA PRO A 396 -5.04 -32.40 8.89
C PRO A 396 -3.95 -32.17 9.96
N GLN A 397 -4.09 -32.85 11.10
CA GLN A 397 -3.00 -32.89 12.07
C GLN A 397 -1.86 -33.62 11.37
N SER A 398 -0.67 -32.99 11.33
CA SER A 398 0.51 -33.66 10.80
C SER A 398 0.71 -34.95 11.58
N GLN A 399 0.64 -36.08 10.90
CA GLN A 399 1.09 -37.35 11.47
C GLN A 399 2.56 -37.14 11.84
N SER A 400 2.82 -37.21 13.14
CA SER A 400 4.15 -37.18 13.77
C SER A 400 5.08 -38.24 13.19
#